data_7ddd9c2ebf33c91639f7efe7ebc08729
#
_entry.id   7ddd9c2ebf33c91639f7efe7ebc08729
#
_cell.length_a   1.000
_cell.length_b   1.000
_cell.length_c   1.000
_cell.angle_alpha   90.00
_cell.angle_beta   90.00
_cell.angle_gamma   90.00
#
_symmetry.space_group_name_H-M   'P 1'
#
loop_
_entity.id
_entity.type
_entity.pdbx_description
1 polymer ?
#
loop_
_entity_poly.entity_id
_entity_poly.type
_entity_poly.pdbx_seq_one_letter_code
_entity_poly.pdbx_strand_id
1 'polypeptide(L)'
;VHDACYFADRPYVYGSIFRFEGQASVFARGRGPCYRCLFPEPPPAGSVPSCAEAGVLGVLPGIIGSIQANEALKLLLGVGEPLLGRLLLFDALAMSFRELKLRRDSECPLCGDRPTQHGLVEYDDACAAPGPDPDRASLSGIPFDIGVAEVARRAAAAELFTLLDVRLEHELRRRFDYRCCQTL
;
A
#
# COMPACT_ATOMS: atom_id res chain seq x y z
N VAL A 1 -6.25 -12.85 4.73
CA VAL A 1 -4.84 -13.33 4.64
C VAL A 1 -4.28 -13.60 6.03
N HIS A 2 -4.31 -12.65 7.00
CA HIS A 2 -3.75 -12.83 8.34
C HIS A 2 -4.28 -14.08 9.06
N ASP A 3 -5.60 -14.30 9.08
CA ASP A 3 -6.19 -15.46 9.78
C ASP A 3 -5.68 -16.78 9.18
N ALA A 4 -5.53 -16.85 7.85
CA ALA A 4 -4.95 -18.02 7.20
C ALA A 4 -3.50 -18.25 7.63
N CYS A 5 -2.69 -17.19 7.72
CA CYS A 5 -1.32 -17.29 8.22
C CYS A 5 -1.29 -17.75 9.67
N TYR A 6 -2.19 -17.24 10.50
CA TYR A 6 -2.30 -17.63 11.91
C TYR A 6 -2.63 -19.11 12.09
N PHE A 7 -3.62 -19.64 11.33
CA PHE A 7 -3.98 -21.06 11.40
C PHE A 7 -2.92 -21.98 10.78
N ALA A 8 -2.21 -21.50 9.76
CA ALA A 8 -1.09 -22.23 9.17
C ALA A 8 0.23 -22.13 9.96
N ASP A 9 0.22 -21.43 11.10
CA ASP A 9 1.42 -21.15 11.93
C ASP A 9 2.55 -20.51 11.11
N ARG A 10 2.21 -19.52 10.29
CA ARG A 10 3.15 -18.76 9.48
C ARG A 10 3.17 -17.29 9.90
N PRO A 11 4.35 -16.66 9.97
CA PRO A 11 4.44 -15.23 10.19
C PRO A 11 3.72 -14.46 9.08
N TYR A 12 3.08 -13.37 9.44
CA TYR A 12 2.43 -12.44 8.53
C TYR A 12 3.12 -11.09 8.59
N VAL A 13 3.73 -10.66 7.50
CA VAL A 13 4.34 -9.34 7.40
C VAL A 13 3.29 -8.38 6.84
N TYR A 14 2.77 -7.54 7.73
CA TYR A 14 1.72 -6.58 7.46
C TYR A 14 2.28 -5.29 6.87
N GLY A 15 1.62 -4.76 5.87
CA GLY A 15 1.82 -3.41 5.35
C GLY A 15 0.49 -2.83 4.90
N SER A 16 0.27 -1.55 5.21
CA SER A 16 -0.91 -0.80 4.79
C SER A 16 -0.51 0.62 4.42
N ILE A 17 -1.22 1.19 3.46
CA ILE A 17 -1.03 2.57 3.01
C ILE A 17 -2.38 3.25 2.88
N PHE A 18 -2.44 4.53 3.24
CA PHE A 18 -3.62 5.35 3.07
C PHE A 18 -3.23 6.81 2.88
N ARG A 19 -3.64 7.41 1.78
CA ARG A 19 -3.30 8.81 1.42
C ARG A 19 -1.79 9.07 1.46
N PHE A 20 -1.30 9.66 2.55
CA PHE A 20 0.09 10.04 2.78
C PHE A 20 0.75 9.26 3.91
N GLU A 21 0.07 8.27 4.44
CA GLU A 21 0.53 7.48 5.58
C GLU A 21 0.76 6.03 5.21
N GLY A 22 1.72 5.41 5.87
CA GLY A 22 2.03 4.00 5.75
C GLY A 22 2.17 3.33 7.11
N GLN A 23 1.90 2.03 7.16
CA GLN A 23 2.02 1.22 8.37
C GLN A 23 2.70 -0.10 8.04
N ALA A 24 3.50 -0.60 8.97
CA ALA A 24 4.09 -1.94 8.87
C ALA A 24 4.18 -2.60 10.24
N SER A 25 4.01 -3.92 10.28
CA SER A 25 4.16 -4.74 11.48
C SER A 25 4.44 -6.20 11.10
N VAL A 26 4.79 -7.01 12.09
CA VAL A 26 4.91 -8.46 11.94
C VAL A 26 4.03 -9.15 12.98
N PHE A 27 3.20 -10.07 12.53
CA PHE A 27 2.36 -10.89 13.39
C PHE A 27 2.76 -12.36 13.28
N ALA A 28 2.97 -13.02 14.40
CA ALA A 28 3.27 -14.43 14.44
C ALA A 28 2.57 -15.09 15.63
N ARG A 29 1.99 -16.27 15.39
CA ARG A 29 1.27 -17.02 16.42
C ARG A 29 2.17 -17.28 17.63
N GLY A 30 1.66 -17.01 18.84
CA GLY A 30 2.39 -17.23 20.09
C GLY A 30 3.57 -16.29 20.36
N ARG A 31 3.86 -15.32 19.46
CA ARG A 31 4.98 -14.39 19.60
C ARG A 31 4.56 -12.94 19.82
N GLY A 32 3.38 -12.73 20.40
CA GLY A 32 2.84 -11.40 20.69
C GLY A 32 1.39 -11.25 20.24
N PRO A 33 0.91 -10.00 20.08
CA PRO A 33 -0.42 -9.73 19.56
C PRO A 33 -0.58 -10.24 18.13
N CYS A 34 -1.79 -10.61 17.75
CA CYS A 34 -2.15 -10.90 16.37
C CYS A 34 -2.84 -9.67 15.73
N TYR A 35 -3.09 -9.72 14.43
CA TYR A 35 -3.77 -8.63 13.71
C TYR A 35 -5.17 -8.34 14.30
N ARG A 36 -5.88 -9.38 14.77
CA ARG A 36 -7.21 -9.22 15.39
C ARG A 36 -7.17 -8.54 16.76
N CYS A 37 -6.00 -8.43 17.41
CA CYS A 37 -5.86 -7.60 18.60
C CYS A 37 -5.98 -6.10 18.29
N LEU A 38 -5.65 -5.68 17.05
CA LEU A 38 -5.80 -4.29 16.59
C LEU A 38 -7.14 -4.08 15.91
N PHE A 39 -7.55 -5.04 15.09
CA PHE A 39 -8.76 -4.97 14.26
C PHE A 39 -9.57 -6.24 14.46
N PRO A 40 -10.37 -6.31 15.54
CA PRO A 40 -11.18 -7.50 15.85
C PRO A 40 -12.13 -7.87 14.72
N GLU A 41 -12.73 -6.87 14.11
CA GLU A 41 -13.67 -6.99 13.00
C GLU A 41 -13.21 -6.14 11.80
N PRO A 42 -13.52 -6.57 10.58
CA PRO A 42 -13.31 -5.71 9.43
C PRO A 42 -14.22 -4.47 9.51
N PRO A 43 -13.80 -3.32 8.98
CA PRO A 43 -14.65 -2.16 8.91
C PRO A 43 -15.92 -2.46 8.09
N PRO A 44 -17.07 -1.87 8.43
CA PRO A 44 -18.28 -2.01 7.64
C PRO A 44 -18.05 -1.64 6.18
N ALA A 45 -18.74 -2.32 5.26
CA ALA A 45 -18.65 -2.02 3.84
C ALA A 45 -18.93 -0.52 3.58
N GLY A 46 -18.10 0.12 2.78
CA GLY A 46 -18.22 1.54 2.43
C GLY A 46 -17.76 2.53 3.51
N SER A 47 -17.34 2.07 4.71
CA SER A 47 -16.88 2.98 5.78
C SER A 47 -15.45 3.51 5.56
N VAL A 48 -14.65 2.81 4.76
CA VAL A 48 -13.30 3.23 4.40
C VAL A 48 -13.27 3.49 2.90
N PRO A 49 -12.94 4.72 2.47
CA PRO A 49 -12.84 5.03 1.05
C PRO A 49 -11.76 4.17 0.40
N SER A 50 -12.02 3.73 -0.83
CA SER A 50 -11.05 2.99 -1.62
C SER A 50 -9.83 3.86 -1.97
N CYS A 51 -8.71 3.23 -2.35
CA CYS A 51 -7.54 3.96 -2.84
C CYS A 51 -7.85 4.82 -4.09
N ALA A 52 -8.86 4.43 -4.87
CA ALA A 52 -9.29 5.19 -6.04
C ALA A 52 -10.02 6.48 -5.64
N GLU A 53 -10.77 6.46 -4.54
CA GLU A 53 -11.52 7.62 -4.03
C GLU A 53 -10.64 8.55 -3.19
N ALA A 54 -9.87 7.97 -2.26
CA ALA A 54 -9.05 8.74 -1.33
C ALA A 54 -7.72 9.22 -1.94
N GLY A 55 -7.26 8.55 -3.00
CA GLY A 55 -5.91 8.70 -3.53
C GLY A 55 -4.85 8.10 -2.59
N VAL A 56 -3.68 7.81 -3.15
CA VAL A 56 -2.50 7.35 -2.40
C VAL A 56 -1.26 7.95 -3.03
N LEU A 57 -0.36 8.48 -2.22
CA LEU A 57 0.94 8.95 -2.69
C LEU A 57 1.73 7.79 -3.32
N GLY A 58 2.03 7.88 -4.62
CA GLY A 58 2.55 6.76 -5.43
C GLY A 58 3.87 6.14 -4.96
N VAL A 59 4.66 6.85 -4.15
CA VAL A 59 5.92 6.31 -3.58
C VAL A 59 5.71 5.46 -2.33
N LEU A 60 4.55 5.57 -1.65
CA LEU A 60 4.26 4.82 -0.42
C LEU A 60 4.33 3.31 -0.58
N PRO A 61 3.76 2.70 -1.66
CA PRO A 61 3.90 1.26 -1.87
C PRO A 61 5.35 0.80 -1.92
N GLY A 62 6.24 1.59 -2.52
CA GLY A 62 7.68 1.30 -2.58
C GLY A 62 8.33 1.35 -1.20
N ILE A 63 8.06 2.40 -0.40
CA ILE A 63 8.62 2.56 0.94
C ILE A 63 8.14 1.44 1.86
N ILE A 64 6.82 1.25 1.98
CA ILE A 64 6.25 0.24 2.86
C ILE A 64 6.57 -1.17 2.38
N GLY A 65 6.56 -1.43 1.06
CA GLY A 65 6.95 -2.71 0.50
C GLY A 65 8.42 -3.07 0.76
N SER A 66 9.33 -2.10 0.73
CA SER A 66 10.73 -2.31 1.09
C SER A 66 10.89 -2.63 2.58
N ILE A 67 10.12 -1.99 3.45
CA ILE A 67 10.09 -2.32 4.88
C ILE A 67 9.56 -3.73 5.08
N GLN A 68 8.46 -4.11 4.41
CA GLN A 68 7.93 -5.49 4.48
C GLN A 68 8.96 -6.52 4.00
N ALA A 69 9.67 -6.27 2.91
CA ALA A 69 10.71 -7.14 2.41
C ALA A 69 11.86 -7.31 3.42
N ASN A 70 12.28 -6.21 4.05
CA ASN A 70 13.31 -6.24 5.09
C ASN A 70 12.85 -7.07 6.32
N GLU A 71 11.59 -6.91 6.75
CA GLU A 71 11.03 -7.71 7.85
C GLU A 71 10.97 -9.20 7.49
N ALA A 72 10.60 -9.53 6.26
CA ALA A 72 10.59 -10.91 5.77
C ALA A 72 12.01 -11.51 5.76
N LEU A 73 13.01 -10.76 5.31
CA LEU A 73 14.41 -11.21 5.33
C LEU A 73 14.91 -11.44 6.76
N LYS A 74 14.60 -10.55 7.72
CA LYS A 74 14.97 -10.76 9.13
C LYS A 74 14.36 -12.05 9.68
N LEU A 75 13.11 -12.32 9.36
CA LEU A 75 12.42 -13.56 9.79
C LEU A 75 13.06 -14.81 9.17
N LEU A 76 13.40 -14.78 7.88
CA LEU A 76 13.97 -15.90 7.15
C LEU A 76 15.41 -16.22 7.60
N LEU A 77 16.19 -15.17 7.82
CA LEU A 77 17.60 -15.28 8.21
C LEU A 77 17.80 -15.46 9.73
N GLY A 78 16.76 -15.20 10.53
CA GLY A 78 16.86 -15.24 11.99
C GLY A 78 17.78 -14.15 12.56
N VAL A 79 17.88 -13.00 11.91
CA VAL A 79 18.75 -11.89 12.29
C VAL A 79 17.97 -10.61 12.63
N GLY A 80 18.55 -9.78 13.48
CA GLY A 80 17.95 -8.51 13.90
C GLY A 80 16.68 -8.68 14.73
N GLU A 81 15.93 -7.60 14.87
CA GLU A 81 14.67 -7.55 15.64
C GLU A 81 13.51 -7.27 14.70
N PRO A 82 12.68 -8.28 14.35
CA PRO A 82 11.47 -8.06 13.59
C PRO A 82 10.47 -7.17 14.33
N LEU A 83 9.54 -6.53 13.62
CA LEU A 83 8.47 -5.69 14.16
C LEU A 83 7.37 -6.50 14.90
N LEU A 84 7.75 -7.55 15.62
CA LEU A 84 6.84 -8.33 16.45
C LEU A 84 6.39 -7.51 17.66
N GLY A 85 5.07 -7.38 17.84
CA GLY A 85 4.50 -6.57 18.92
C GLY A 85 4.74 -5.05 18.77
N ARG A 86 5.08 -4.60 17.57
CA ARG A 86 5.35 -3.20 17.23
C ARG A 86 4.62 -2.82 15.94
N LEU A 87 4.03 -1.65 15.92
CA LEU A 87 3.46 -1.05 14.71
C LEU A 87 4.30 0.16 14.32
N LEU A 88 4.93 0.10 13.17
CA LEU A 88 5.63 1.22 12.57
C LEU A 88 4.62 2.06 11.79
N LEU A 89 4.57 3.35 12.08
CA LEU A 89 3.79 4.36 11.37
C LEU A 89 4.76 5.24 10.59
N PHE A 90 4.46 5.50 9.35
CA PHE A 90 5.20 6.42 8.48
C PHE A 90 4.28 7.54 8.01
N ASP A 91 4.70 8.77 8.24
CA ASP A 91 4.06 9.99 7.70
C ASP A 91 4.97 10.53 6.59
N ALA A 92 4.49 10.45 5.35
CA ALA A 92 5.27 10.86 4.18
C ALA A 92 5.37 12.38 4.05
N LEU A 93 4.42 13.15 4.58
CA LEU A 93 4.48 14.61 4.53
C LEU A 93 5.48 15.18 5.53
N ALA A 94 5.53 14.61 6.73
CA ALA A 94 6.48 15.00 7.77
C ALA A 94 7.83 14.24 7.65
N MET A 95 7.93 13.23 6.76
CA MET A 95 9.07 12.32 6.63
C MET A 95 9.49 11.74 7.99
N SER A 96 8.52 11.33 8.77
CA SER A 96 8.73 10.84 10.12
C SER A 96 8.26 9.41 10.30
N PHE A 97 9.00 8.67 11.12
CA PHE A 97 8.63 7.35 11.57
C PHE A 97 8.28 7.38 13.05
N ARG A 98 7.22 6.68 13.42
CA ARG A 98 6.80 6.54 14.81
C ARG A 98 6.50 5.07 15.07
N GLU A 99 6.94 4.54 16.20
CA GLU A 99 6.70 3.17 16.62
C GLU A 99 5.73 3.12 17.79
N LEU A 100 4.72 2.29 17.70
CA LEU A 100 3.77 2.00 18.76
C LEU A 100 3.96 0.57 19.24
N LYS A 101 4.00 0.37 20.55
CA LYS A 101 4.00 -0.97 21.16
C LYS A 101 2.58 -1.54 21.12
N LEU A 102 2.45 -2.71 20.55
CA LEU A 102 1.20 -3.46 20.50
C LEU A 102 1.13 -4.44 21.67
N ARG A 103 -0.03 -4.53 22.31
CA ARG A 103 -0.30 -5.49 23.35
C ARG A 103 -1.27 -6.56 22.88
N ARG A 104 -1.06 -7.79 23.34
CA ARG A 104 -2.03 -8.86 23.13
C ARG A 104 -3.30 -8.52 23.89
N ASP A 105 -4.43 -8.67 23.25
CA ASP A 105 -5.73 -8.55 23.87
C ASP A 105 -6.18 -9.93 24.41
N SER A 106 -6.51 -10.01 25.69
CA SER A 106 -7.03 -11.21 26.32
C SER A 106 -8.40 -11.64 25.80
N GLU A 107 -9.19 -10.67 25.29
CA GLU A 107 -10.51 -10.91 24.72
C GLU A 107 -10.47 -11.06 23.18
N CYS A 108 -9.27 -11.08 22.59
CA CYS A 108 -9.13 -11.22 21.13
C CYS A 108 -9.85 -12.47 20.62
N PRO A 109 -10.71 -12.34 19.58
CA PRO A 109 -11.48 -13.46 19.07
C PRO A 109 -10.61 -14.60 18.48
N LEU A 110 -9.36 -14.28 18.07
CA LEU A 110 -8.47 -15.24 17.43
C LEU A 110 -7.37 -15.77 18.36
N CYS A 111 -6.71 -14.89 19.12
CA CYS A 111 -5.58 -15.29 19.97
C CYS A 111 -5.78 -15.02 21.46
N GLY A 112 -6.97 -14.58 21.88
CA GLY A 112 -7.31 -14.31 23.27
C GLY A 112 -7.28 -15.55 24.16
N ASP A 113 -7.63 -15.37 25.44
CA ASP A 113 -7.63 -16.47 26.42
C ASP A 113 -8.78 -17.45 26.19
N ARG A 114 -9.85 -16.98 25.56
CA ARG A 114 -11.01 -17.76 25.13
C ARG A 114 -11.37 -17.42 23.67
N PRO A 115 -10.59 -17.90 22.71
CA PRO A 115 -10.81 -17.56 21.32
C PRO A 115 -12.16 -18.10 20.83
N THR A 116 -12.90 -17.27 20.10
CA THR A 116 -14.19 -17.63 19.51
C THR A 116 -14.06 -17.93 18.02
N GLN A 117 -12.98 -17.50 17.37
CA GLN A 117 -12.72 -17.78 15.97
C GLN A 117 -11.80 -19.00 15.83
N HIS A 118 -12.34 -20.09 15.31
CA HIS A 118 -11.63 -21.39 15.15
C HIS A 118 -11.34 -21.73 13.68
N GLY A 119 -11.65 -20.85 12.75
CA GLY A 119 -11.44 -21.04 11.30
C GLY A 119 -11.47 -19.74 10.52
N LEU A 120 -11.37 -19.88 9.21
CA LEU A 120 -11.53 -18.75 8.30
C LEU A 120 -12.99 -18.31 8.31
N VAL A 121 -13.21 -16.99 8.32
CA VAL A 121 -14.53 -16.38 8.23
C VAL A 121 -14.67 -15.79 6.83
N GLU A 122 -15.76 -16.12 6.16
CA GLU A 122 -16.16 -15.46 4.93
C GLU A 122 -16.87 -14.16 5.27
N TYR A 123 -16.48 -13.10 4.60
CA TYR A 123 -17.09 -11.78 4.72
C TYR A 123 -17.81 -11.48 3.40
N ASP A 124 -19.11 -11.35 3.45
CA ASP A 124 -19.87 -10.89 2.32
C ASP A 124 -19.46 -9.46 1.97
N ASP A 125 -19.01 -9.22 0.75
CA ASP A 125 -18.73 -7.92 0.11
C ASP A 125 -17.79 -6.93 0.82
N ALA A 126 -17.01 -7.35 1.82
CA ALA A 126 -16.05 -6.46 2.49
C ALA A 126 -14.97 -5.88 1.55
N CYS A 127 -14.81 -6.44 0.36
CA CYS A 127 -13.88 -6.01 -0.68
C CYS A 127 -14.57 -5.80 -2.04
N ALA A 128 -15.89 -5.61 -2.08
CA ALA A 128 -16.56 -5.19 -3.30
C ALA A 128 -15.93 -3.86 -3.73
N ALA A 129 -15.14 -3.89 -4.80
CA ALA A 129 -14.71 -2.66 -5.43
C ALA A 129 -15.98 -1.85 -5.74
N PRO A 130 -16.06 -0.56 -5.40
CA PRO A 130 -17.14 0.27 -5.89
C PRO A 130 -17.25 0.01 -7.38
N GLY A 131 -18.49 -0.12 -7.87
CA GLY A 131 -18.75 -0.21 -9.29
C GLY A 131 -18.02 0.93 -10.02
N PRO A 132 -17.85 0.84 -11.34
CA PRO A 132 -17.18 1.89 -12.09
C PRO A 132 -17.77 3.24 -11.69
N ASP A 133 -16.90 4.10 -11.13
CA ASP A 133 -17.24 5.45 -10.69
C ASP A 133 -17.90 6.19 -11.86
N PRO A 134 -19.17 6.60 -11.74
CA PRO A 134 -19.85 7.34 -12.80
C PRO A 134 -19.13 8.64 -13.14
N ASP A 135 -18.40 9.25 -12.19
CA ASP A 135 -17.59 10.45 -12.44
C ASP A 135 -16.26 10.12 -13.15
N ARG A 136 -15.77 8.88 -13.05
CA ARG A 136 -14.64 8.42 -13.86
C ARG A 136 -15.02 8.29 -15.34
N ALA A 137 -16.30 8.13 -15.64
CA ALA A 137 -16.81 8.22 -17.00
C ALA A 137 -16.68 9.64 -17.57
N SER A 138 -16.65 10.68 -16.72
CA SER A 138 -16.44 12.07 -17.16
C SER A 138 -14.97 12.37 -17.48
N LEU A 139 -14.01 11.58 -16.98
CA LEU A 139 -12.61 11.60 -17.40
C LEU A 139 -12.38 10.78 -18.69
N SER A 140 -13.41 10.09 -19.20
CA SER A 140 -13.33 9.32 -20.46
C SER A 140 -13.10 10.18 -21.72
N GLY A 141 -13.13 11.52 -21.58
CA GLY A 141 -12.72 12.45 -22.62
C GLY A 141 -11.22 12.77 -22.65
N ILE A 142 -10.44 12.34 -21.64
CA ILE A 142 -8.99 12.48 -21.65
C ILE A 142 -8.43 11.13 -22.11
N PRO A 143 -7.89 11.02 -23.33
CA PRO A 143 -7.30 9.79 -23.78
C PRO A 143 -6.11 9.45 -22.87
N PHE A 144 -6.12 8.25 -22.26
CA PHE A 144 -5.00 7.74 -21.47
C PHE A 144 -3.73 7.57 -22.34
N ASP A 145 -3.92 7.36 -23.64
CA ASP A 145 -2.87 7.27 -24.64
C ASP A 145 -3.00 8.39 -25.64
N ILE A 146 -1.98 9.24 -25.71
CA ILE A 146 -1.85 10.28 -26.72
C ILE A 146 -0.75 9.86 -27.69
N GLY A 147 -1.08 9.82 -28.98
CA GLY A 147 -0.10 9.52 -30.03
C GLY A 147 1.00 10.57 -30.09
N VAL A 148 2.23 10.15 -30.45
CA VAL A 148 3.41 11.03 -30.53
C VAL A 148 3.17 12.25 -31.42
N ALA A 149 2.42 12.10 -32.53
CA ALA A 149 2.05 13.19 -33.42
C ALA A 149 1.20 14.27 -32.73
N GLU A 150 0.30 13.85 -31.82
CA GLU A 150 -0.55 14.77 -31.06
C GLU A 150 0.26 15.53 -30.02
N VAL A 151 1.20 14.84 -29.32
CA VAL A 151 2.13 15.50 -28.39
C VAL A 151 2.96 16.57 -29.13
N ALA A 152 3.49 16.23 -30.31
CA ALA A 152 4.27 17.16 -31.13
C ALA A 152 3.42 18.36 -31.58
N ARG A 153 2.15 18.13 -31.93
CA ARG A 153 1.22 19.20 -32.33
C ARG A 153 0.95 20.15 -31.16
N ARG A 154 0.71 19.64 -29.94
CA ARG A 154 0.47 20.46 -28.74
C ARG A 154 1.71 21.25 -28.35
N ALA A 155 2.88 20.61 -28.42
CA ALA A 155 4.15 21.32 -28.19
C ALA A 155 4.39 22.45 -29.19
N ALA A 156 4.09 22.23 -30.48
CA ALA A 156 4.18 23.28 -31.51
C ALA A 156 3.16 24.41 -31.31
N ALA A 157 2.01 24.10 -30.71
CA ALA A 157 0.97 25.09 -30.38
C ALA A 157 1.25 25.84 -29.05
N ALA A 158 2.39 25.58 -28.39
CA ALA A 158 2.76 26.15 -27.09
C ALA A 158 1.68 25.91 -25.98
N GLU A 159 0.96 24.78 -26.06
CA GLU A 159 0.05 24.39 -24.99
C GLU A 159 0.86 24.02 -23.74
N LEU A 160 0.40 24.51 -22.57
CA LEU A 160 1.02 24.17 -21.28
C LEU A 160 0.72 22.73 -20.91
N PHE A 161 1.74 21.88 -20.87
CA PHE A 161 1.67 20.52 -20.31
C PHE A 161 3.03 20.11 -19.78
N THR A 162 3.04 19.17 -18.83
CA THR A 162 4.26 18.59 -18.28
C THR A 162 4.54 17.26 -18.97
N LEU A 163 5.70 17.14 -19.61
CA LEU A 163 6.18 15.89 -20.16
C LEU A 163 7.13 15.22 -19.15
N LEU A 164 6.69 14.10 -18.56
CA LEU A 164 7.50 13.30 -17.65
C LEU A 164 8.01 12.06 -18.37
N ASP A 165 9.32 11.97 -18.59
CA ASP A 165 9.95 10.77 -19.10
C ASP A 165 10.37 9.87 -17.94
N VAL A 166 9.76 8.67 -17.84
CA VAL A 166 10.01 7.70 -16.78
C VAL A 166 11.04 6.64 -17.17
N ARG A 167 11.67 6.76 -18.34
CA ARG A 167 12.73 5.84 -18.80
C ARG A 167 14.02 6.06 -18.02
N LEU A 168 14.84 5.02 -17.93
CA LEU A 168 16.17 5.11 -17.33
C LEU A 168 17.11 5.92 -18.22
N GLU A 169 18.09 6.61 -17.62
CA GLU A 169 19.03 7.50 -18.33
C GLU A 169 19.74 6.81 -19.51
N HIS A 170 20.09 5.52 -19.36
CA HIS A 170 20.74 4.77 -20.42
C HIS A 170 19.81 4.44 -21.60
N GLU A 171 18.50 4.41 -21.39
CA GLU A 171 17.49 4.23 -22.44
C GLU A 171 17.26 5.53 -23.19
N LEU A 172 17.31 6.67 -22.50
CA LEU A 172 17.24 8.00 -23.08
C LEU A 172 18.41 8.29 -24.03
N ARG A 173 19.63 7.92 -23.65
CA ARG A 173 20.86 8.13 -24.44
C ARG A 173 20.87 7.36 -25.76
N ARG A 174 20.10 6.33 -25.91
CA ARG A 174 20.12 5.48 -27.13
C ARG A 174 19.28 6.01 -28.29
N ARG A 175 18.39 7.01 -28.08
CA ARG A 175 17.42 7.41 -29.11
C ARG A 175 17.07 8.88 -29.25
N PHE A 176 17.51 9.80 -28.35
CA PHE A 176 17.12 11.21 -28.45
C PHE A 176 18.25 12.18 -28.12
N ASP A 177 18.37 13.22 -28.95
CA ASP A 177 19.16 14.41 -28.67
C ASP A 177 18.47 15.19 -27.52
N TYR A 178 19.17 15.45 -26.44
CA TYR A 178 18.70 16.00 -25.15
C TYR A 178 18.05 17.40 -25.21
N ARG A 179 17.84 17.95 -26.40
CA ARG A 179 17.37 19.34 -26.54
C ARG A 179 15.89 19.56 -26.27
N CYS A 180 15.09 18.50 -26.14
CA CYS A 180 13.63 18.64 -25.92
C CYS A 180 13.18 18.69 -24.44
N CYS A 181 14.05 18.37 -23.46
CA CYS A 181 13.65 18.26 -22.04
C CYS A 181 14.22 19.36 -21.15
N GLN A 182 14.88 20.38 -21.73
CA GLN A 182 15.27 21.56 -20.98
C GLN A 182 14.34 22.72 -21.32
N THR A 183 13.58 23.14 -20.33
CA THR A 183 12.76 24.35 -20.28
C THR A 183 11.49 24.38 -21.14
N LEU A 184 10.40 24.03 -20.49
CA LEU A 184 9.19 24.85 -20.60
C LEU A 184 8.81 25.33 -19.21
#